data_1f97c5854b30749e2bce1fd4a27c963d
#
_entry.id   1f97c5854b30749e2bce1fd4a27c963d
#
_cell.length_a   1.000
_cell.length_b   1.000
_cell.length_c   1.000
_cell.angle_alpha   90.00
_cell.angle_beta   90.00
_cell.angle_gamma   90.00
#
_symmetry.space_group_name_H-M   'P 1'
#
loop_
_entity.id
_entity.type
_entity.pdbx_description
1 polymer ?
#
loop_
_entity_poly.entity_id
_entity_poly.type
_entity_poly.pdbx_seq_one_letter_code
_entity_poly.pdbx_strand_id
1 'polypeptide(L)'
;MKEEELDIDADLDSDFDDDLDTDNSDPNRGGILQSTSKRVRMIFSVMASPNRIDILRILNSKGPLTYSELKSLAGFKSKKESGKFAYHLRKLLRQSLVALNKSERRYTITNLGKLVLSLARQIEERSIIESGKMYVRTSGESIEEFNSHKIIQSLVREGSLPLELAQKITEEVENRIYKYQTTYLTGAVIRDMVNSVLLEHGHE
;
A
#
# COMPACT_ATOMS: atom_id res chain seq x y z
N MET A 1 -25.51 -26.56 -3.24
CA MET A 1 -25.74 -25.12 -3.36
C MET A 1 -24.74 -24.65 -4.41
N LYS A 2 -25.23 -24.41 -5.65
CA LYS A 2 -24.40 -23.90 -6.73
C LYS A 2 -24.09 -22.45 -6.38
N GLU A 3 -22.81 -22.13 -6.16
CA GLU A 3 -22.33 -20.75 -6.15
C GLU A 3 -22.56 -20.21 -7.57
N GLU A 4 -23.45 -19.23 -7.71
CA GLU A 4 -23.55 -18.43 -8.93
C GLU A 4 -22.23 -17.64 -9.03
N GLU A 5 -21.28 -18.22 -9.76
CA GLU A 5 -20.12 -17.51 -10.26
C GLU A 5 -20.63 -16.43 -11.21
N LEU A 6 -20.58 -15.17 -10.77
CA LEU A 6 -20.82 -14.02 -11.63
C LEU A 6 -19.89 -14.13 -12.83
N ASP A 7 -20.47 -14.34 -14.00
CA ASP A 7 -19.77 -14.40 -15.28
C ASP A 7 -19.26 -12.98 -15.61
N ILE A 8 -18.08 -12.66 -15.08
CA ILE A 8 -17.44 -11.34 -15.25
C ILE A 8 -17.09 -11.08 -16.72
N ASP A 9 -17.03 -12.15 -17.52
CA ASP A 9 -16.72 -12.07 -18.95
C ASP A 9 -17.88 -11.54 -19.81
N ALA A 10 -19.15 -11.66 -19.34
CA ALA A 10 -20.31 -11.26 -20.12
C ALA A 10 -20.59 -9.74 -20.10
N ASP A 11 -20.12 -9.03 -19.07
CA ASP A 11 -20.41 -7.60 -18.87
C ASP A 11 -19.23 -6.67 -19.19
N LEU A 12 -18.19 -7.17 -19.87
CA LEU A 12 -17.00 -6.36 -20.17
C LEU A 12 -17.25 -5.23 -21.19
N ASP A 13 -18.36 -5.28 -21.94
CA ASP A 13 -18.60 -4.37 -23.06
C ASP A 13 -19.61 -3.23 -22.80
N SER A 14 -20.32 -3.20 -21.65
CA SER A 14 -21.48 -2.31 -21.52
C SER A 14 -21.31 -1.02 -20.75
N ASP A 15 -20.21 -0.83 -19.99
CA ASP A 15 -20.01 0.40 -19.20
C ASP A 15 -18.77 1.17 -19.69
N PHE A 16 -18.87 1.72 -20.89
CA PHE A 16 -18.03 2.83 -21.32
C PHE A 16 -18.64 4.11 -20.74
N ASP A 17 -18.40 4.38 -19.45
CA ASP A 17 -18.64 5.71 -18.90
C ASP A 17 -17.65 6.67 -19.55
N ASP A 18 -18.19 7.45 -20.45
CA ASP A 18 -17.57 8.46 -21.28
C ASP A 18 -17.28 9.75 -20.48
N ASP A 19 -16.99 9.61 -19.18
CA ASP A 19 -16.61 10.71 -18.26
C ASP A 19 -15.12 11.03 -18.36
N LEU A 20 -14.58 11.07 -19.56
CA LEU A 20 -13.28 11.69 -19.81
C LEU A 20 -13.50 12.94 -20.64
N ASP A 21 -13.43 14.08 -19.94
CA ASP A 21 -13.36 15.42 -20.47
C ASP A 21 -12.83 15.47 -21.90
N THR A 22 -13.61 16.11 -22.76
CA THR A 22 -13.18 16.57 -24.08
C THR A 22 -12.03 17.55 -23.89
N ASP A 23 -10.82 17.00 -23.68
CA ASP A 23 -9.59 17.75 -23.73
C ASP A 23 -9.39 18.22 -25.18
N ASN A 24 -9.55 19.50 -25.38
CA ASN A 24 -9.26 20.24 -26.60
C ASN A 24 -7.73 20.18 -26.89
N SER A 25 -7.22 19.00 -27.17
CA SER A 25 -5.80 18.80 -27.49
C SER A 25 -5.60 18.98 -28.99
N ASP A 26 -4.69 19.90 -29.31
CA ASP A 26 -4.14 20.24 -30.60
C ASP A 26 -4.00 18.99 -31.51
N PRO A 27 -4.64 18.93 -32.70
CA PRO A 27 -4.62 17.77 -33.58
C PRO A 27 -3.24 17.44 -34.18
N ASN A 28 -2.21 18.22 -33.86
CA ASN A 28 -0.88 18.08 -34.45
C ASN A 28 0.18 17.41 -33.55
N ARG A 29 -0.18 16.92 -32.37
CA ARG A 29 0.71 16.11 -31.54
C ARG A 29 0.61 14.64 -31.93
N GLY A 30 1.70 14.09 -32.46
CA GLY A 30 1.82 12.74 -33.01
C GLY A 30 1.12 11.65 -32.20
N GLY A 31 0.28 10.84 -32.85
CA GLY A 31 -0.67 9.90 -32.25
C GLY A 31 -0.10 8.91 -31.22
N ILE A 32 1.19 8.58 -31.29
CA ILE A 32 1.85 7.67 -30.32
C ILE A 32 2.00 8.32 -28.95
N LEU A 33 2.40 9.60 -28.89
CA LEU A 33 2.57 10.33 -27.62
C LEU A 33 1.24 10.60 -26.93
N GLN A 34 0.18 10.87 -27.69
CA GLN A 34 -1.18 11.03 -27.16
C GLN A 34 -1.72 9.74 -26.56
N SER A 35 -1.56 8.60 -27.25
CA SER A 35 -2.02 7.29 -26.75
C SER A 35 -1.27 6.88 -25.48
N THR A 36 0.05 7.14 -25.43
CA THR A 36 0.89 6.86 -24.23
C THR A 36 0.48 7.72 -23.05
N SER A 37 0.26 9.02 -23.28
CA SER A 37 -0.22 9.94 -22.23
C SER A 37 -1.59 9.54 -21.69
N LYS A 38 -2.53 9.15 -22.57
CA LYS A 38 -3.85 8.63 -22.16
C LYS A 38 -3.72 7.39 -21.30
N ARG A 39 -2.88 6.42 -21.70
CA ARG A 39 -2.66 5.19 -20.93
C ARG A 39 -2.06 5.47 -19.55
N VAL A 40 -1.10 6.38 -19.44
CA VAL A 40 -0.49 6.78 -18.16
C VAL A 40 -1.56 7.39 -17.25
N ARG A 41 -2.36 8.34 -17.75
CA ARG A 41 -3.47 8.94 -16.96
C ARG A 41 -4.44 7.88 -16.44
N MET A 42 -4.82 6.91 -17.29
CA MET A 42 -5.72 5.82 -16.90
C MET A 42 -5.12 4.94 -15.79
N ILE A 43 -3.83 4.60 -15.87
CA ILE A 43 -3.15 3.84 -14.83
C ILE A 43 -3.16 4.61 -13.50
N PHE A 44 -2.79 5.89 -13.51
CA PHE A 44 -2.82 6.72 -12.29
C PHE A 44 -4.24 6.83 -11.71
N SER A 45 -5.26 7.03 -12.55
CA SER A 45 -6.67 7.03 -12.11
C SER A 45 -7.07 5.70 -11.44
N VAL A 46 -6.63 4.57 -12.00
CA VAL A 46 -6.87 3.26 -11.40
C VAL A 46 -6.13 3.12 -10.06
N MET A 47 -4.91 3.64 -9.95
CA MET A 47 -4.11 3.58 -8.71
C MET A 47 -4.58 4.56 -7.62
N ALA A 48 -5.43 5.53 -7.92
CA ALA A 48 -5.99 6.45 -6.93
C ALA A 48 -6.92 5.80 -5.89
N SER A 49 -7.28 4.52 -6.06
CA SER A 49 -8.16 3.80 -5.12
C SER A 49 -7.37 2.89 -4.19
N PRO A 50 -7.47 3.05 -2.86
CA PRO A 50 -6.82 2.18 -1.88
C PRO A 50 -7.15 0.70 -2.08
N ASN A 51 -8.42 0.37 -2.30
CA ASN A 51 -8.86 -1.01 -2.51
C ASN A 51 -8.15 -1.69 -3.69
N ARG A 52 -7.83 -0.94 -4.76
CA ARG A 52 -7.12 -1.49 -5.92
C ARG A 52 -5.64 -1.70 -5.63
N ILE A 53 -5.04 -0.81 -4.87
CA ILE A 53 -3.65 -0.98 -4.38
C ILE A 53 -3.58 -2.23 -3.48
N ASP A 54 -4.54 -2.43 -2.58
CA ASP A 54 -4.57 -3.58 -1.69
C ASP A 54 -4.74 -4.90 -2.46
N ILE A 55 -5.60 -4.94 -3.48
CA ILE A 55 -5.73 -6.09 -4.36
C ILE A 55 -4.39 -6.44 -5.04
N LEU A 56 -3.66 -5.43 -5.55
CA LEU A 56 -2.33 -5.64 -6.14
C LEU A 56 -1.30 -6.11 -5.12
N ARG A 57 -1.29 -5.56 -3.89
CA ARG A 57 -0.42 -5.99 -2.79
C ARG A 57 -0.66 -7.44 -2.42
N ILE A 58 -1.92 -7.85 -2.30
CA ILE A 58 -2.31 -9.23 -1.98
C ILE A 58 -1.83 -10.19 -3.07
N LEU A 59 -2.10 -9.89 -4.34
CA LEU A 59 -1.64 -10.72 -5.44
C LEU A 59 -0.12 -10.79 -5.55
N ASN A 60 0.57 -9.70 -5.22
CA ASN A 60 2.04 -9.66 -5.23
C ASN A 60 2.66 -10.51 -4.10
N SER A 61 2.03 -10.54 -2.92
CA SER A 61 2.54 -11.26 -1.74
C SER A 61 2.10 -12.72 -1.69
N LYS A 62 0.86 -13.03 -2.11
CA LYS A 62 0.27 -14.38 -2.02
C LYS A 62 0.36 -15.18 -3.31
N GLY A 63 0.64 -14.53 -4.44
CA GLY A 63 0.64 -15.18 -5.75
C GLY A 63 -0.76 -15.33 -6.36
N PRO A 64 -0.95 -16.34 -7.24
CA PRO A 64 -2.21 -16.57 -7.93
C PRO A 64 -3.36 -16.96 -6.99
N LEU A 65 -4.48 -16.23 -7.04
CA LEU A 65 -5.66 -16.44 -6.18
C LEU A 65 -6.94 -16.58 -7.02
N THR A 66 -7.87 -17.37 -6.52
CA THR A 66 -9.25 -17.42 -7.05
C THR A 66 -10.01 -16.15 -6.69
N TYR A 67 -11.14 -15.91 -7.34
CA TYR A 67 -12.01 -14.76 -7.06
C TYR A 67 -12.42 -14.69 -5.58
N SER A 68 -12.86 -15.82 -5.01
CA SER A 68 -13.34 -15.90 -3.62
C SER A 68 -12.23 -15.66 -2.61
N GLU A 69 -11.04 -16.22 -2.83
CA GLU A 69 -9.86 -16.00 -1.98
C GLU A 69 -9.43 -14.54 -2.00
N LEU A 70 -9.30 -13.96 -3.21
CA LEU A 70 -8.89 -12.58 -3.38
C LEU A 70 -9.90 -11.60 -2.78
N LYS A 71 -11.21 -11.83 -3.01
CA LYS A 71 -12.29 -11.03 -2.42
C LYS A 71 -12.23 -11.05 -0.89
N SER A 72 -12.06 -12.23 -0.30
CA SER A 72 -12.00 -12.40 1.16
C SER A 72 -10.78 -11.71 1.75
N LEU A 73 -9.60 -11.88 1.16
CA LEU A 73 -8.34 -11.25 1.60
C LEU A 73 -8.36 -9.73 1.44
N ALA A 74 -9.03 -9.21 0.41
CA ALA A 74 -9.20 -7.78 0.18
C ALA A 74 -10.27 -7.15 1.10
N GLY A 75 -10.83 -7.90 2.05
CA GLY A 75 -11.74 -7.38 3.07
C GLY A 75 -13.22 -7.30 2.67
N PHE A 76 -13.59 -7.73 1.45
CA PHE A 76 -14.98 -7.73 0.97
C PHE A 76 -15.72 -8.98 1.43
N LYS A 77 -16.18 -9.02 2.68
CA LYS A 77 -16.71 -10.23 3.31
C LYS A 77 -18.19 -10.49 2.99
N SER A 78 -18.98 -9.47 2.70
CA SER A 78 -20.43 -9.61 2.49
C SER A 78 -20.80 -9.87 1.04
N LYS A 79 -21.97 -10.49 0.82
CA LYS A 79 -22.54 -10.64 -0.54
C LYS A 79 -22.82 -9.28 -1.18
N LYS A 80 -23.23 -8.28 -0.39
CA LYS A 80 -23.52 -6.91 -0.86
C LYS A 80 -22.28 -6.20 -1.40
N GLU A 81 -21.08 -6.59 -0.97
CA GLU A 81 -19.83 -6.00 -1.42
C GLU A 81 -19.23 -6.65 -2.67
N SER A 82 -19.86 -7.76 -3.15
CA SER A 82 -19.38 -8.47 -4.34
C SER A 82 -19.33 -7.57 -5.58
N GLY A 83 -20.33 -6.71 -5.78
CA GLY A 83 -20.36 -5.76 -6.88
C GLY A 83 -19.23 -4.73 -6.80
N LYS A 84 -18.95 -4.21 -5.60
CA LYS A 84 -17.82 -3.27 -5.38
C LYS A 84 -16.48 -3.94 -5.69
N PHE A 85 -16.27 -5.16 -5.18
CA PHE A 85 -15.07 -5.91 -5.46
C PHE A 85 -14.89 -6.20 -6.95
N ALA A 86 -15.96 -6.70 -7.62
CA ALA A 86 -15.96 -6.96 -9.05
C ALA A 86 -15.61 -5.70 -9.86
N TYR A 87 -16.16 -4.53 -9.50
CA TYR A 87 -15.83 -3.24 -10.09
C TYR A 87 -14.32 -2.93 -9.99
N HIS A 88 -13.75 -3.04 -8.78
CA HIS A 88 -12.31 -2.78 -8.59
C HIS A 88 -11.43 -3.74 -9.38
N LEU A 89 -11.76 -5.04 -9.35
CA LEU A 89 -11.02 -6.06 -10.09
C LEU A 89 -11.10 -5.86 -11.59
N ARG A 90 -12.29 -5.52 -12.13
CA ARG A 90 -12.51 -5.22 -13.54
C ARG A 90 -11.67 -4.03 -14.02
N LYS A 91 -11.56 -2.95 -13.22
CA LYS A 91 -10.70 -1.79 -13.53
C LYS A 91 -9.22 -2.19 -13.62
N LEU A 92 -8.74 -3.08 -12.76
CA LEU A 92 -7.37 -3.61 -12.80
C LEU A 92 -7.12 -4.49 -14.03
N LEU A 93 -8.07 -5.37 -14.38
CA LEU A 93 -8.02 -6.21 -15.59
C LEU A 93 -7.98 -5.36 -16.87
N ARG A 94 -8.84 -4.34 -16.99
CA ARG A 94 -8.86 -3.41 -18.14
C ARG A 94 -7.53 -2.71 -18.38
N GLN A 95 -6.79 -2.38 -17.34
CA GLN A 95 -5.47 -1.74 -17.46
C GLN A 95 -4.32 -2.75 -17.52
N SER A 96 -4.63 -4.03 -17.62
CA SER A 96 -3.63 -5.12 -17.67
C SER A 96 -2.68 -5.12 -16.47
N LEU A 97 -3.14 -4.62 -15.30
CA LEU A 97 -2.37 -4.68 -14.04
C LEU A 97 -2.54 -6.05 -13.37
N VAL A 98 -3.67 -6.69 -13.62
CA VAL A 98 -4.00 -8.06 -13.22
C VAL A 98 -4.35 -8.85 -14.47
N ALA A 99 -4.04 -10.13 -14.48
CA ALA A 99 -4.44 -11.08 -15.52
C ALA A 99 -5.24 -12.23 -14.89
N LEU A 100 -6.19 -12.76 -15.66
CA LEU A 100 -6.96 -13.95 -15.31
C LEU A 100 -6.41 -15.14 -16.12
N ASN A 101 -5.93 -16.17 -15.42
CA ASN A 101 -5.68 -17.48 -16.03
C ASN A 101 -7.04 -18.21 -16.11
N LYS A 102 -7.62 -18.28 -17.33
CA LYS A 102 -8.94 -18.88 -17.55
C LYS A 102 -8.97 -20.40 -17.27
N SER A 103 -7.86 -21.12 -17.50
CA SER A 103 -7.80 -22.56 -17.24
C SER A 103 -7.80 -22.90 -15.76
N GLU A 104 -7.12 -22.10 -14.93
CA GLU A 104 -7.02 -22.29 -13.49
C GLU A 104 -8.04 -21.43 -12.70
N ARG A 105 -8.73 -20.53 -13.37
CA ARG A 105 -9.63 -19.54 -12.76
C ARG A 105 -8.95 -18.73 -11.64
N ARG A 106 -7.67 -18.37 -11.85
CA ARG A 106 -6.86 -17.62 -10.89
C ARG A 106 -6.43 -16.28 -11.44
N TYR A 107 -6.47 -15.28 -10.58
CA TYR A 107 -6.00 -13.93 -10.87
C TYR A 107 -4.53 -13.81 -10.46
N THR A 108 -3.73 -13.14 -11.29
CA THR A 108 -2.31 -12.91 -11.05
C THR A 108 -1.96 -11.44 -11.31
N ILE A 109 -1.00 -10.91 -10.57
CA ILE A 109 -0.44 -9.60 -10.88
C ILE A 109 0.47 -9.70 -12.10
N THR A 110 0.34 -8.78 -13.05
CA THR A 110 1.19 -8.74 -14.24
C THR A 110 2.53 -8.04 -13.95
N ASN A 111 3.48 -8.11 -14.88
CA ASN A 111 4.73 -7.34 -14.76
C ASN A 111 4.47 -5.83 -14.71
N LEU A 112 3.49 -5.34 -15.48
CA LEU A 112 3.06 -3.95 -15.42
C LEU A 112 2.45 -3.63 -14.04
N GLY A 113 1.62 -4.51 -13.50
CA GLY A 113 1.05 -4.37 -12.15
C GLY A 113 2.12 -4.28 -11.06
N LYS A 114 3.16 -5.12 -11.14
CA LYS A 114 4.31 -5.09 -10.22
C LYS A 114 5.08 -3.78 -10.33
N LEU A 115 5.34 -3.32 -11.56
CA LEU A 115 6.03 -2.05 -11.80
C LEU A 115 5.24 -0.87 -11.21
N VAL A 116 3.94 -0.79 -11.50
CA VAL A 116 3.08 0.28 -11.00
C VAL A 116 2.97 0.26 -9.47
N LEU A 117 2.87 -0.92 -8.87
CA LEU A 117 2.89 -1.07 -7.41
C LEU A 117 4.22 -0.60 -6.80
N SER A 118 5.35 -0.92 -7.42
CA SER A 118 6.67 -0.46 -6.99
C SER A 118 6.80 1.07 -7.09
N LEU A 119 6.31 1.68 -8.17
CA LEU A 119 6.30 3.14 -8.33
C LEU A 119 5.40 3.82 -7.30
N ALA A 120 4.21 3.27 -7.03
CA ALA A 120 3.33 3.79 -5.99
C ALA A 120 4.04 3.80 -4.63
N ARG A 121 4.73 2.73 -4.28
CA ARG A 121 5.53 2.65 -3.07
C ARG A 121 6.64 3.70 -3.04
N GLN A 122 7.37 3.90 -4.13
CA GLN A 122 8.42 4.92 -4.20
C GLN A 122 7.85 6.34 -4.03
N ILE A 123 6.66 6.61 -4.57
CA ILE A 123 5.98 7.89 -4.38
C ILE A 123 5.59 8.08 -2.91
N GLU A 124 4.99 7.07 -2.27
CA GLU A 124 4.68 7.09 -0.84
C GLU A 124 5.94 7.38 -0.02
N GLU A 125 7.03 6.68 -0.30
CA GLU A 125 8.33 6.84 0.35
C GLU A 125 8.90 8.26 0.19
N ARG A 126 8.85 8.81 -1.02
CA ARG A 126 9.31 10.18 -1.30
C ARG A 126 8.46 11.24 -0.62
N SER A 127 7.13 11.10 -0.66
CA SER A 127 6.21 12.02 0.00
C SER A 127 6.43 12.09 1.52
N ILE A 128 6.80 10.95 2.12
CA ILE A 128 7.15 10.86 3.53
C ILE A 128 8.42 11.66 3.83
N ILE A 129 9.47 11.51 3.01
CA ILE A 129 10.72 12.24 3.17
C ILE A 129 10.50 13.75 3.05
N GLU A 130 9.73 14.18 2.05
CA GLU A 130 9.46 15.58 1.78
C GLU A 130 8.58 16.24 2.83
N SER A 131 7.78 15.48 3.58
CA SER A 131 6.95 16.00 4.66
C SER A 131 7.74 16.45 5.90
N GLY A 132 9.03 16.11 5.98
CA GLY A 132 9.88 16.38 7.15
C GLY A 132 9.47 15.61 8.41
N LYS A 133 8.48 14.74 8.31
CA LYS A 133 8.00 13.89 9.40
C LYS A 133 8.73 12.55 9.39
N MET A 134 8.99 12.02 10.57
CA MET A 134 9.53 10.68 10.71
C MET A 134 8.45 9.63 10.73
N TYR A 135 8.70 8.53 10.06
CA TYR A 135 7.76 7.41 9.98
C TYR A 135 8.43 6.08 10.32
N VAL A 136 7.65 5.19 10.86
CA VAL A 136 8.09 3.85 11.28
C VAL A 136 7.33 2.82 10.48
N ARG A 137 8.05 1.89 9.86
CA ARG A 137 7.45 0.71 9.25
C ARG A 137 7.18 -0.32 10.35
N THR A 138 5.91 -0.70 10.48
CA THR A 138 5.49 -1.77 11.38
C THR A 138 5.68 -3.14 10.74
N SER A 139 5.61 -4.21 11.54
CA SER A 139 5.74 -5.60 11.08
C SER A 139 4.66 -6.02 10.05
N GLY A 140 3.56 -5.27 9.94
CA GLY A 140 2.47 -5.50 8.98
C GLY A 140 2.59 -4.74 7.66
N GLU A 141 3.79 -4.22 7.30
CA GLU A 141 4.04 -3.36 6.14
C GLU A 141 3.30 -2.00 6.16
N SER A 142 2.57 -1.69 7.22
CA SER A 142 1.98 -0.36 7.41
C SER A 142 3.05 0.65 7.83
N ILE A 143 2.85 1.90 7.41
CA ILE A 143 3.72 3.02 7.77
C ILE A 143 2.91 3.90 8.72
N GLU A 144 3.46 4.16 9.90
CA GLU A 144 2.87 5.03 10.91
C GLU A 144 3.80 6.20 11.19
N GLU A 145 3.25 7.37 11.54
CA GLU A 145 4.05 8.50 12.02
C GLU A 145 4.77 8.10 13.31
N PHE A 146 6.07 8.43 13.41
CA PHE A 146 6.85 8.17 14.61
C PHE A 146 6.26 8.93 15.80
N ASN A 147 6.01 8.22 16.87
CA ASN A 147 5.47 8.77 18.10
C ASN A 147 6.29 8.30 19.30
N SER A 148 7.13 9.19 19.80
CA SER A 148 7.98 8.93 20.97
C SER A 148 7.21 8.55 22.23
N HIS A 149 5.97 8.99 22.36
CA HIS A 149 5.11 8.60 23.48
C HIS A 149 4.90 7.08 23.58
N LYS A 150 4.92 6.37 22.42
CA LYS A 150 4.86 4.89 22.41
C LYS A 150 6.09 4.28 23.09
N ILE A 151 7.27 4.90 22.97
CA ILE A 151 8.50 4.45 23.66
C ILE A 151 8.36 4.66 25.15
N ILE A 152 7.93 5.84 25.60
CA ILE A 152 7.70 6.12 27.02
C ILE A 152 6.71 5.11 27.62
N GLN A 153 5.59 4.87 26.95
CA GLN A 153 4.59 3.91 27.40
C GLN A 153 5.14 2.49 27.53
N SER A 154 5.96 2.04 26.57
CA SER A 154 6.59 0.71 26.63
C SER A 154 7.60 0.63 27.79
N LEU A 155 8.46 1.63 27.95
CA LEU A 155 9.43 1.67 29.04
C LEU A 155 8.79 1.67 30.43
N VAL A 156 7.69 2.41 30.61
CA VAL A 156 6.97 2.46 31.90
C VAL A 156 6.17 1.17 32.14
N ARG A 157 5.48 0.64 31.11
CA ARG A 157 4.59 -0.52 31.27
C ARG A 157 5.34 -1.85 31.29
N GLU A 158 6.27 -2.03 30.37
CA GLU A 158 6.99 -3.29 30.16
C GLU A 158 8.31 -3.31 30.90
N GLY A 159 9.04 -2.17 30.89
CA GLY A 159 10.32 -2.02 31.58
C GLY A 159 10.20 -1.63 33.06
N SER A 160 8.98 -1.32 33.56
CA SER A 160 8.75 -0.87 34.95
C SER A 160 9.65 0.31 35.36
N LEU A 161 10.06 1.15 34.39
CA LEU A 161 10.94 2.30 34.65
C LEU A 161 10.15 3.49 35.21
N PRO A 162 10.77 4.31 36.07
CA PRO A 162 10.20 5.57 36.50
C PRO A 162 9.95 6.50 35.29
N LEU A 163 8.85 7.25 35.31
CA LEU A 163 8.46 8.11 34.20
C LEU A 163 9.55 9.10 33.77
N GLU A 164 10.25 9.73 34.74
CA GLU A 164 11.32 10.69 34.47
C GLU A 164 12.49 10.05 33.72
N LEU A 165 12.85 8.83 34.10
CA LEU A 165 13.90 8.07 33.41
C LEU A 165 13.47 7.62 32.02
N ALA A 166 12.24 7.16 31.87
CA ALA A 166 11.67 6.80 30.58
C ALA A 166 11.63 7.99 29.59
N GLN A 167 11.30 9.19 30.09
CA GLN A 167 11.33 10.42 29.30
C GLN A 167 12.78 10.75 28.85
N LYS A 168 13.75 10.70 29.76
CA LYS A 168 15.15 10.98 29.46
C LYS A 168 15.73 10.01 28.42
N ILE A 169 15.46 8.72 28.56
CA ILE A 169 15.87 7.69 27.60
C ILE A 169 15.21 7.95 26.22
N THR A 170 13.94 8.28 26.23
CA THR A 170 13.20 8.57 24.98
C THR A 170 13.78 9.78 24.25
N GLU A 171 14.09 10.86 24.95
CA GLU A 171 14.72 12.06 24.38
C GLU A 171 16.07 11.74 23.74
N GLU A 172 16.88 10.90 24.39
CA GLU A 172 18.17 10.48 23.86
C GLU A 172 18.01 9.60 22.63
N VAL A 173 17.03 8.68 22.63
CA VAL A 173 16.68 7.85 21.45
C VAL A 173 16.22 8.74 20.30
N GLU A 174 15.35 9.73 20.53
CA GLU A 174 14.92 10.68 19.50
C GLU A 174 16.11 11.42 18.89
N ASN A 175 17.03 11.93 19.72
CA ASN A 175 18.23 12.61 19.26
C ASN A 175 19.12 11.71 18.41
N ARG A 176 19.24 10.42 18.73
CA ARG A 176 19.96 9.44 17.91
C ARG A 176 19.27 9.19 16.59
N ILE A 177 17.97 9.01 16.61
CA ILE A 177 17.15 8.81 15.40
C ILE A 177 17.32 10.00 14.44
N TYR A 178 17.24 11.25 14.92
CA TYR A 178 17.44 12.44 14.11
C TYR A 178 18.84 12.53 13.49
N LYS A 179 19.87 12.11 14.21
CA LYS A 179 21.25 12.09 13.69
C LYS A 179 21.47 11.06 12.59
N TYR A 180 20.71 9.97 12.59
CA TYR A 180 20.85 8.89 11.60
C TYR A 180 20.38 9.28 10.19
N GLN A 181 19.61 10.36 10.03
CA GLN A 181 19.06 10.86 8.75
C GLN A 181 18.47 9.74 7.86
N THR A 182 17.97 8.66 8.47
CA THR A 182 17.38 7.55 7.70
C THR A 182 15.95 7.88 7.36
N THR A 183 15.60 7.62 6.12
CA THR A 183 14.24 7.77 5.61
C THR A 183 13.25 6.77 6.19
N TYR A 184 13.79 5.67 6.72
CA TYR A 184 12.99 4.56 7.24
C TYR A 184 13.51 4.08 8.57
N LEU A 185 12.63 4.13 9.55
CA LEU A 185 12.77 3.43 10.80
C LEU A 185 11.90 2.19 10.79
N THR A 186 12.39 1.11 11.34
CA THR A 186 11.58 -0.06 11.69
C THR A 186 11.44 -0.16 13.19
N GLY A 187 10.38 -0.80 13.66
CA GLY A 187 10.21 -1.04 15.09
C GLY A 187 11.40 -1.79 15.72
N ALA A 188 12.07 -2.66 14.95
CA ALA A 188 13.28 -3.36 15.39
C ALA A 188 14.44 -2.39 15.65
N VAL A 189 14.73 -1.49 14.70
CA VAL A 189 15.80 -0.49 14.83
C VAL A 189 15.55 0.44 16.02
N ILE A 190 14.30 0.88 16.24
CA ILE A 190 13.96 1.71 17.40
C ILE A 190 14.21 0.92 18.70
N ARG A 191 13.81 -0.35 18.75
CA ARG A 191 14.04 -1.21 19.92
C ARG A 191 15.52 -1.38 20.22
N ASP A 192 16.34 -1.61 19.20
CA ASP A 192 17.79 -1.74 19.37
C ASP A 192 18.42 -0.44 19.87
N MET A 193 17.96 0.72 19.39
CA MET A 193 18.40 2.02 19.90
C MET A 193 17.98 2.24 21.36
N VAL A 194 16.75 1.88 21.72
CA VAL A 194 16.27 1.95 23.11
C VAL A 194 17.11 1.07 24.01
N ASN A 195 17.37 -0.18 23.62
CA ASN A 195 18.19 -1.12 24.39
C ASN A 195 19.63 -0.59 24.56
N SER A 196 20.22 -0.01 23.51
CA SER A 196 21.55 0.59 23.58
C SER A 196 21.61 1.71 24.62
N VAL A 197 20.60 2.61 24.62
CA VAL A 197 20.53 3.71 25.58
C VAL A 197 20.29 3.18 27.01
N LEU A 198 19.43 2.17 27.19
CA LEU A 198 19.20 1.52 28.48
C LEU A 198 20.50 0.95 29.08
N LEU A 199 21.27 0.22 28.28
CA LEU A 199 22.55 -0.34 28.70
C LEU A 199 23.56 0.74 29.12
N GLU A 200 23.62 1.85 28.40
CA GLU A 200 24.49 2.99 28.73
C GLU A 200 24.09 3.65 30.07
N HIS A 201 22.81 3.59 30.41
CA HIS A 201 22.29 4.06 31.72
C HIS A 201 22.35 2.99 32.82
N GLY A 202 22.92 1.80 32.54
CA GLY A 202 23.09 0.72 33.53
C GLY A 202 21.82 -0.06 33.84
N HIS A 203 20.86 -0.05 32.92
CA HIS A 203 19.64 -0.83 33.03
C HIS A 203 19.69 -2.00 32.02
N GLU A 204 19.59 -3.25 32.54
CA GLU A 204 19.48 -4.47 31.73
C GLU A 204 18.04 -4.91 31.58
#